data_502a1f61fb26d3a56fa8d8da7754da46
#
_entry.id   502a1f61fb26d3a56fa8d8da7754da46
#
_cell.length_a   1.000
_cell.length_b   1.000
_cell.length_c   1.000
_cell.angle_alpha   90.00
_cell.angle_beta   90.00
_cell.angle_gamma   90.00
#
_symmetry.space_group_name_H-M   'P 1'
#
loop_
_entity.id
_entity.type
_entity.pdbx_description
1 polymer ?
#
loop_
_entity_poly.entity_id
_entity_poly.type
_entity_poly.pdbx_seq_one_letter_code
_entity_poly.pdbx_strand_id
1 'polypeptide(L)'
;MRTNSFCSSGMHLPNGSYITFGGNGAVGPGGVLGSQPNPGNYSAAWDATFQDFDGTKAMRILNPCTVSEIASSQSQCAWFDDPTELSMKTGRWYSAAEALGDGSVIIIGGFANGGYINRNTPNIDPENEGGAAIPTYEYFPSKPVTPPVFQFLVQTSGLNAYALTFLMPSGNLFVQANTSTSMWHFSISISYNSSLSSSFVG
;
A
#
# COMPACT_ATOMS: atom_id res chain seq x y z
N MET A 1 -10.36 0.25 13.31
CA MET A 1 -9.30 0.94 12.55
C MET A 1 -9.41 2.42 12.84
N ARG A 2 -8.28 3.11 12.96
CA ARG A 2 -8.20 4.55 13.22
C ARG A 2 -7.90 5.36 11.97
N THR A 3 -7.14 4.78 11.05
CA THR A 3 -6.70 5.44 9.83
C THR A 3 -7.60 5.09 8.65
N ASN A 4 -7.78 6.02 7.71
CA ASN A 4 -8.63 5.85 6.55
C ASN A 4 -8.08 4.77 5.60
N SER A 5 -8.81 3.67 5.48
CA SER A 5 -8.42 2.53 4.62
C SER A 5 -9.04 2.57 3.22
N PHE A 6 -9.75 3.66 2.88
CA PHE A 6 -10.39 3.76 1.58
C PHE A 6 -9.38 3.68 0.44
N CYS A 7 -9.59 2.76 -0.48
CA CYS A 7 -8.68 2.45 -1.58
C CYS A 7 -7.28 1.99 -1.14
N SER A 8 -7.16 1.32 0.01
CA SER A 8 -5.96 0.57 0.37
C SER A 8 -5.83 -0.70 -0.48
N SER A 9 -4.63 -1.21 -0.62
CA SER A 9 -4.38 -2.59 -1.05
C SER A 9 -4.24 -3.52 0.16
N GLY A 10 -4.30 -4.83 -0.05
CA GLY A 10 -4.12 -5.76 1.04
C GLY A 10 -4.08 -7.22 0.61
N MET A 11 -3.57 -8.08 1.49
CA MET A 11 -3.44 -9.52 1.26
C MET A 11 -3.20 -10.30 2.54
N HIS A 12 -3.20 -11.61 2.44
CA HIS A 12 -2.75 -12.49 3.52
C HIS A 12 -1.22 -12.59 3.55
N LEU A 13 -0.67 -12.60 4.76
CA LEU A 13 0.72 -12.93 5.02
C LEU A 13 0.89 -14.45 5.21
N PRO A 14 2.13 -15.00 5.10
CA PRO A 14 2.37 -16.42 5.27
C PRO A 14 1.91 -17.01 6.61
N ASN A 15 1.85 -16.21 7.66
CA ASN A 15 1.36 -16.62 8.98
C ASN A 15 -0.19 -16.59 9.12
N GLY A 16 -0.90 -16.32 8.03
CA GLY A 16 -2.36 -16.21 8.00
C GLY A 16 -2.93 -14.86 8.41
N SER A 17 -2.12 -13.92 8.88
CA SER A 17 -2.57 -12.55 9.15
C SER A 17 -3.00 -11.86 7.86
N TYR A 18 -3.95 -10.93 7.96
CA TYR A 18 -4.30 -10.05 6.85
C TYR A 18 -3.65 -8.68 7.06
N ILE A 19 -3.01 -8.15 6.03
CA ILE A 19 -2.40 -6.83 6.07
C ILE A 19 -2.99 -5.91 5.01
N THR A 20 -3.17 -4.62 5.32
CA THR A 20 -3.53 -3.59 4.34
C THR A 20 -2.49 -2.49 4.29
N PHE A 21 -2.33 -1.88 3.11
CA PHE A 21 -1.33 -0.88 2.82
C PHE A 21 -1.97 0.39 2.26
N GLY A 22 -1.63 1.53 2.83
CA GLY A 22 -2.08 2.82 2.36
C GLY A 22 -3.57 3.09 2.61
N GLY A 23 -4.11 3.95 1.81
CA GLY A 23 -5.47 4.45 1.92
C GLY A 23 -5.53 5.93 1.63
N ASN A 24 -6.65 6.56 1.95
CA ASN A 24 -6.85 7.99 1.73
C ASN A 24 -6.38 8.81 2.94
N GLY A 25 -6.25 10.12 2.74
CA GLY A 25 -6.22 11.06 3.84
C GLY A 25 -7.55 11.10 4.61
N ALA A 26 -7.58 11.78 5.74
CA ALA A 26 -8.81 11.93 6.51
C ALA A 26 -9.85 12.75 5.73
N VAL A 27 -11.07 12.24 5.66
CA VAL A 27 -12.17 12.83 4.88
C VAL A 27 -13.42 12.92 5.74
N GLY A 28 -14.01 14.12 5.79
CA GLY A 28 -15.25 14.38 6.50
C GLY A 28 -16.52 14.09 5.68
N PRO A 29 -17.70 14.40 6.23
CA PRO A 29 -18.97 14.18 5.57
C PRO A 29 -19.04 14.77 4.17
N GLY A 30 -19.59 14.01 3.22
CA GLY A 30 -19.72 14.43 1.84
C GLY A 30 -18.42 14.43 1.03
N GLY A 31 -17.36 13.80 1.53
CA GLY A 31 -16.06 13.74 0.84
C GLY A 31 -15.23 15.02 0.98
N VAL A 32 -15.57 15.88 1.92
CA VAL A 32 -14.84 17.13 2.20
C VAL A 32 -13.57 16.80 2.98
N LEU A 33 -12.50 17.58 2.80
CA LEU A 33 -11.28 17.48 3.60
C LEU A 33 -11.61 17.53 5.09
N GLY A 34 -10.92 16.70 5.86
CA GLY A 34 -11.04 16.70 7.31
C GLY A 34 -10.64 18.01 7.96
N SER A 35 -10.87 18.09 9.25
CA SER A 35 -10.72 19.32 10.04
C SER A 35 -9.27 19.81 10.19
N GLN A 36 -8.29 18.96 9.93
CA GLN A 36 -6.88 19.33 9.91
C GLN A 36 -6.26 18.96 8.57
N PRO A 37 -6.35 19.82 7.55
CA PRO A 37 -5.78 19.55 6.24
C PRO A 37 -4.25 19.47 6.33
N ASN A 38 -3.68 18.57 5.54
CA ASN A 38 -2.24 18.52 5.32
C ASN A 38 -1.82 19.76 4.51
N PRO A 39 -0.71 20.42 4.87
CA PRO A 39 -0.26 21.58 4.12
C PRO A 39 -0.06 21.26 2.64
N GLY A 40 -0.69 22.04 1.79
CA GLY A 40 -0.47 22.03 0.35
C GLY A 40 -1.10 20.86 -0.42
N ASN A 41 -2.03 20.10 0.14
CA ASN A 41 -2.65 19.00 -0.61
C ASN A 41 -4.16 18.81 -0.38
N TYR A 42 -4.76 17.90 -1.15
CA TYR A 42 -6.20 17.58 -1.13
C TYR A 42 -6.58 16.52 -0.08
N SER A 43 -5.73 16.26 0.89
CA SER A 43 -6.00 15.34 1.98
C SER A 43 -5.90 16.05 3.33
N ALA A 44 -6.38 15.41 4.37
CA ALA A 44 -6.26 15.91 5.73
C ALA A 44 -5.58 14.89 6.63
N ALA A 45 -4.90 15.37 7.67
CA ALA A 45 -4.29 14.51 8.68
C ALA A 45 -5.31 13.87 9.62
N TRP A 46 -6.43 14.56 9.86
CA TRP A 46 -7.48 14.09 10.76
C TRP A 46 -8.82 14.75 10.45
N ASP A 47 -9.91 13.99 10.64
CA ASP A 47 -11.29 14.48 10.62
C ASP A 47 -11.97 14.33 11.98
N ALA A 48 -12.58 15.42 12.45
CA ALA A 48 -13.23 15.47 13.75
C ALA A 48 -14.57 14.74 13.78
N THR A 49 -15.29 14.67 12.67
CA THR A 49 -16.65 14.10 12.58
C THR A 49 -16.59 12.59 12.61
N PHE A 50 -15.76 11.98 11.77
CA PHE A 50 -15.60 10.54 11.71
C PHE A 50 -14.47 10.03 12.58
N GLN A 51 -13.67 10.93 13.18
CA GLN A 51 -12.52 10.61 14.02
C GLN A 51 -11.52 9.68 13.31
N ASP A 52 -11.36 9.87 12.01
CA ASP A 52 -10.40 9.13 11.22
C ASP A 52 -9.11 9.94 10.99
N PHE A 53 -8.02 9.23 10.79
CA PHE A 53 -6.70 9.78 10.54
C PHE A 53 -6.25 9.48 9.11
N ASP A 54 -5.25 10.23 8.66
CA ASP A 54 -4.56 9.96 7.39
C ASP A 54 -4.09 8.51 7.32
N GLY A 55 -4.58 7.79 6.33
CA GLY A 55 -4.25 6.39 6.07
C GLY A 55 -3.23 6.18 4.95
N THR A 56 -2.75 7.24 4.31
CA THR A 56 -1.90 7.11 3.11
C THR A 56 -0.63 6.31 3.34
N LYS A 57 -0.03 6.40 4.53
CA LYS A 57 1.16 5.62 4.92
C LYS A 57 0.85 4.42 5.82
N ALA A 58 -0.38 4.25 6.24
CA ALA A 58 -0.71 3.25 7.25
C ALA A 58 -0.52 1.83 6.72
N MET A 59 0.00 0.97 7.56
CA MET A 59 -0.03 -0.48 7.44
C MET A 59 -0.86 -1.02 8.60
N ARG A 60 -1.83 -1.88 8.31
CA ARG A 60 -2.74 -2.41 9.33
C ARG A 60 -2.74 -3.92 9.27
N ILE A 61 -2.65 -4.56 10.41
CA ILE A 61 -2.58 -6.02 10.52
C ILE A 61 -3.74 -6.54 11.35
N LEU A 62 -4.39 -7.58 10.84
CA LEU A 62 -5.36 -8.38 11.58
C LEU A 62 -4.85 -9.80 11.69
N ASN A 63 -4.62 -10.25 12.90
CA ASN A 63 -4.19 -11.63 13.15
C ASN A 63 -5.37 -12.60 13.08
N PRO A 64 -5.14 -13.85 12.66
CA PRO A 64 -6.16 -14.88 12.69
C PRO A 64 -6.54 -15.16 14.15
N CYS A 65 -7.86 -15.27 14.41
CA CYS A 65 -8.41 -15.57 15.73
C CYS A 65 -9.53 -16.58 15.62
N THR A 66 -9.64 -17.41 16.62
CA THR A 66 -10.78 -18.31 16.82
C THR A 66 -12.00 -17.55 17.34
N VAL A 67 -13.18 -18.14 17.19
CA VAL A 67 -14.43 -17.56 17.70
C VAL A 67 -14.36 -17.32 19.22
N SER A 68 -13.70 -18.23 19.94
CA SER A 68 -13.53 -18.12 21.41
C SER A 68 -12.62 -16.98 21.82
N GLU A 69 -11.54 -16.73 21.06
CA GLU A 69 -10.64 -15.59 21.30
C GLU A 69 -11.33 -14.25 21.03
N ILE A 70 -12.12 -14.17 19.95
CA ILE A 70 -12.93 -12.99 19.67
C ILE A 70 -13.95 -12.74 20.77
N ALA A 71 -14.66 -13.79 21.21
CA ALA A 71 -15.66 -13.69 22.27
C ALA A 71 -15.07 -13.26 23.62
N SER A 72 -13.80 -13.58 23.88
CA SER A 72 -13.08 -13.15 25.08
C SER A 72 -12.43 -11.76 24.94
N SER A 73 -12.67 -11.06 23.83
CA SER A 73 -12.16 -9.70 23.56
C SER A 73 -10.65 -9.57 23.69
N GLN A 74 -9.92 -10.59 23.24
CA GLN A 74 -8.46 -10.55 23.26
C GLN A 74 -7.93 -9.46 22.31
N SER A 75 -6.99 -8.66 22.76
CA SER A 75 -6.44 -7.52 22.00
C SER A 75 -5.79 -7.92 20.67
N GLN A 76 -5.24 -9.13 20.60
CA GLN A 76 -4.66 -9.67 19.36
C GLN A 76 -5.67 -9.91 18.24
N CYS A 77 -6.97 -9.97 18.56
CA CYS A 77 -8.05 -10.14 17.59
C CYS A 77 -8.59 -8.81 17.06
N ALA A 78 -8.03 -7.70 17.48
CA ALA A 78 -8.32 -6.38 16.94
C ALA A 78 -7.32 -6.02 15.84
N TRP A 79 -7.71 -5.08 14.97
CA TRP A 79 -6.77 -4.49 14.04
C TRP A 79 -5.65 -3.77 14.79
N PHE A 80 -4.42 -4.13 14.48
CA PHE A 80 -3.28 -3.26 14.75
C PHE A 80 -3.28 -2.13 13.71
N ASP A 81 -3.39 -0.89 14.15
CA ASP A 81 -3.46 0.29 13.30
C ASP A 81 -2.80 1.46 14.02
N ASP A 82 -1.46 1.46 14.02
CA ASP A 82 -0.64 2.53 14.57
C ASP A 82 0.48 2.90 13.60
N PRO A 83 0.30 3.97 12.79
CA PRO A 83 1.29 4.38 11.81
C PRO A 83 2.56 4.98 12.44
N THR A 84 2.61 5.20 13.74
CA THR A 84 3.84 5.61 14.42
C THR A 84 4.78 4.43 14.65
N GLU A 85 4.25 3.23 14.75
CA GLU A 85 5.03 2.00 14.91
C GLU A 85 5.23 1.27 13.58
N LEU A 86 4.20 1.25 12.71
CA LEU A 86 4.24 0.51 11.46
C LEU A 86 3.66 1.36 10.32
N SER A 87 4.52 1.82 9.43
CA SER A 87 4.12 2.64 8.29
C SER A 87 4.99 2.42 7.06
N MET A 88 4.42 2.73 5.90
CA MET A 88 5.18 2.88 4.66
C MET A 88 6.06 4.11 4.69
N LYS A 89 7.11 4.11 3.89
CA LYS A 89 7.98 5.29 3.71
C LYS A 89 7.30 6.38 2.91
N THR A 90 6.46 5.98 1.96
CA THR A 90 5.76 6.90 1.05
C THR A 90 4.26 6.72 1.19
N GLY A 91 3.52 7.82 1.19
CA GLY A 91 2.06 7.78 1.15
C GLY A 91 1.57 7.18 -0.17
N ARG A 92 0.60 6.25 -0.09
CA ARG A 92 0.07 5.54 -1.26
C ARG A 92 -1.43 5.33 -1.14
N TRP A 93 -2.16 6.09 -1.90
CA TRP A 93 -3.57 5.87 -2.18
C TRP A 93 -3.70 5.10 -3.50
N TYR A 94 -4.53 4.07 -3.61
CA TYR A 94 -4.63 3.19 -4.78
C TYR A 94 -3.33 2.42 -5.13
N SER A 95 -2.52 2.04 -4.16
CA SER A 95 -1.37 1.17 -4.41
C SER A 95 -1.79 -0.25 -4.78
N ALA A 96 -0.91 -0.97 -5.45
CA ALA A 96 -0.99 -2.43 -5.59
C ALA A 96 -0.06 -3.11 -4.59
N ALA A 97 -0.39 -4.33 -4.21
CA ALA A 97 0.47 -5.16 -3.37
C ALA A 97 0.48 -6.60 -3.89
N GLU A 98 1.64 -7.26 -3.85
CA GLU A 98 1.80 -8.64 -4.29
C GLU A 98 2.73 -9.40 -3.36
N ALA A 99 2.35 -10.63 -3.01
CA ALA A 99 3.16 -11.53 -2.22
C ALA A 99 4.32 -12.09 -3.04
N LEU A 100 5.51 -12.13 -2.46
CA LEU A 100 6.71 -12.67 -3.08
C LEU A 100 7.03 -14.07 -2.55
N GLY A 101 7.84 -14.81 -3.29
CA GLY A 101 8.16 -16.19 -2.95
C GLY A 101 8.95 -16.36 -1.64
N ASP A 102 9.54 -15.30 -1.10
CA ASP A 102 10.23 -15.29 0.19
C ASP A 102 9.31 -14.91 1.37
N GLY A 103 8.02 -14.73 1.10
CA GLY A 103 7.03 -14.32 2.11
C GLY A 103 6.97 -12.81 2.36
N SER A 104 7.80 -12.03 1.73
CA SER A 104 7.68 -10.58 1.74
C SER A 104 6.57 -10.10 0.80
N VAL A 105 6.19 -8.83 0.93
CA VAL A 105 5.22 -8.19 0.04
C VAL A 105 5.91 -7.02 -0.66
N ILE A 106 5.70 -6.88 -1.97
CA ILE A 106 6.04 -5.66 -2.70
C ILE A 106 4.80 -4.77 -2.81
N ILE A 107 4.97 -3.48 -2.55
CA ILE A 107 3.92 -2.46 -2.62
C ILE A 107 4.31 -1.50 -3.74
N ILE A 108 3.44 -1.29 -4.72
CA ILE A 108 3.77 -0.62 -5.98
C ILE A 108 2.80 0.53 -6.25
N GLY A 109 3.34 1.65 -6.68
CA GLY A 109 2.58 2.74 -7.26
C GLY A 109 1.66 3.45 -6.26
N GLY A 110 0.48 3.81 -6.76
CA GLY A 110 -0.49 4.62 -6.05
C GLY A 110 -0.27 6.12 -6.25
N PHE A 111 -0.93 6.93 -5.43
CA PHE A 111 -0.90 8.39 -5.45
C PHE A 111 -0.58 8.94 -4.06
N ALA A 112 0.00 10.15 -4.02
CA ALA A 112 0.39 10.81 -2.77
C ALA A 112 -0.81 11.16 -1.88
N ASN A 113 -1.96 11.40 -2.49
CA ASN A 113 -3.19 11.79 -1.79
C ASN A 113 -4.43 11.42 -2.60
N GLY A 114 -5.62 11.62 -2.02
CA GLY A 114 -6.92 11.33 -2.60
C GLY A 114 -7.44 12.35 -3.60
N GLY A 115 -6.60 13.10 -4.25
CA GLY A 115 -7.00 14.10 -5.24
C GLY A 115 -7.51 13.51 -6.56
N TYR A 116 -7.92 14.39 -7.47
CA TYR A 116 -8.39 14.03 -8.80
C TYR A 116 -7.26 13.42 -9.64
N ILE A 117 -7.54 12.32 -10.33
CA ILE A 117 -6.60 11.68 -11.24
C ILE A 117 -6.70 12.35 -12.61
N ASN A 118 -5.68 13.12 -12.99
CA ASN A 118 -5.60 13.68 -14.33
C ASN A 118 -5.12 12.62 -15.33
N ARG A 119 -6.01 12.20 -16.22
CA ARG A 119 -5.71 11.16 -17.23
C ARG A 119 -5.02 11.68 -18.49
N ASN A 120 -4.94 12.98 -18.67
CA ASN A 120 -4.46 13.59 -19.91
C ASN A 120 -2.97 13.95 -19.88
N THR A 121 -2.36 13.93 -18.72
CA THR A 121 -0.93 14.25 -18.52
C THR A 121 -0.30 13.23 -17.60
N PRO A 122 1.03 13.04 -17.67
CA PRO A 122 1.74 12.30 -16.64
C PRO A 122 1.38 12.87 -15.26
N ASN A 123 0.76 12.07 -14.42
CA ASN A 123 0.31 12.53 -13.11
C ASN A 123 1.48 12.54 -12.10
N ILE A 124 2.55 13.22 -12.51
CA ILE A 124 3.76 13.49 -11.73
C ILE A 124 3.79 14.92 -11.19
N ASP A 125 2.74 15.69 -11.48
CA ASP A 125 2.61 17.09 -11.09
C ASP A 125 2.50 17.26 -9.58
N PRO A 126 2.68 18.49 -9.08
CA PRO A 126 2.59 18.80 -7.67
C PRO A 126 1.30 18.28 -7.05
N GLU A 127 1.39 17.85 -5.82
CA GLU A 127 0.32 17.24 -5.01
C GLU A 127 -1.02 18.00 -5.04
N ASN A 128 -1.02 19.24 -5.49
CA ASN A 128 -2.17 20.14 -5.47
C ASN A 128 -3.10 20.04 -6.68
N GLU A 129 -2.69 19.33 -7.74
CA GLU A 129 -3.42 19.35 -9.01
C GLU A 129 -3.95 17.99 -9.46
N GLY A 130 -4.07 17.03 -8.58
CA GLY A 130 -4.70 15.78 -8.96
C GLY A 130 -4.09 14.50 -8.40
N GLY A 131 -3.50 14.59 -7.23
CA GLY A 131 -2.97 13.39 -6.55
C GLY A 131 -1.75 12.83 -7.26
N ALA A 132 -0.60 13.45 -7.07
CA ALA A 132 0.66 13.09 -7.70
C ALA A 132 0.92 11.58 -7.68
N ALA A 133 1.20 11.01 -8.82
CA ALA A 133 1.54 9.59 -8.94
C ALA A 133 2.83 9.28 -8.17
N ILE A 134 2.87 8.13 -7.57
CA ILE A 134 4.03 7.59 -6.86
C ILE A 134 4.64 6.47 -7.69
N PRO A 135 5.53 6.76 -8.65
CA PRO A 135 6.10 5.74 -9.54
C PRO A 135 7.23 4.96 -8.86
N THR A 136 7.03 4.57 -7.60
CA THR A 136 8.02 3.86 -6.81
C THR A 136 7.43 2.57 -6.25
N TYR A 137 8.29 1.74 -5.69
CA TYR A 137 7.88 0.57 -4.92
C TYR A 137 8.64 0.46 -3.60
N GLU A 138 8.06 -0.26 -2.65
CA GLU A 138 8.69 -0.58 -1.37
C GLU A 138 8.26 -1.96 -0.91
N TYR A 139 8.79 -2.43 0.22
CA TYR A 139 8.57 -3.79 0.69
C TYR A 139 8.01 -3.82 2.11
N PHE A 140 7.27 -4.87 2.38
CA PHE A 140 6.96 -5.30 3.74
C PHE A 140 7.54 -6.72 3.97
N PRO A 141 8.33 -6.97 5.02
CA PRO A 141 8.88 -6.00 5.96
C PRO A 141 9.72 -4.91 5.28
N SER A 142 9.76 -3.72 5.88
CA SER A 142 10.44 -2.56 5.29
C SER A 142 11.94 -2.79 5.13
N LYS A 143 12.46 -2.54 3.93
CA LYS A 143 13.91 -2.57 3.67
C LYS A 143 14.55 -1.20 3.97
N PRO A 144 15.79 -1.13 4.44
CA PRO A 144 16.47 0.11 4.81
C PRO A 144 16.98 0.90 3.59
N VAL A 145 16.15 1.01 2.55
CA VAL A 145 16.47 1.74 1.31
C VAL A 145 15.36 2.73 1.00
N THR A 146 15.71 3.83 0.36
CA THR A 146 14.71 4.74 -0.21
C THR A 146 13.91 4.00 -1.28
N PRO A 147 12.56 4.15 -1.33
CA PRO A 147 11.75 3.50 -2.35
C PRO A 147 12.26 3.78 -3.75
N PRO A 148 12.72 2.74 -4.50
CA PRO A 148 13.26 2.94 -5.82
C PRO A 148 12.19 3.35 -6.83
N VAL A 149 12.60 4.12 -7.85
CA VAL A 149 11.74 4.46 -8.97
C VAL A 149 11.54 3.24 -9.87
N PHE A 150 10.30 2.95 -10.21
CA PHE A 150 9.93 1.95 -11.19
C PHE A 150 9.63 2.63 -12.52
N GLN A 151 10.57 2.61 -13.45
CA GLN A 151 10.52 3.35 -14.70
C GLN A 151 9.28 3.04 -15.55
N PHE A 152 8.78 1.82 -15.48
CA PHE A 152 7.54 1.44 -16.13
C PHE A 152 6.34 2.30 -15.65
N LEU A 153 6.24 2.57 -14.36
CA LEU A 153 5.17 3.42 -13.83
C LEU A 153 5.33 4.89 -14.26
N VAL A 154 6.56 5.36 -14.44
CA VAL A 154 6.82 6.69 -15.03
C VAL A 154 6.32 6.72 -16.47
N GLN A 155 6.60 5.69 -17.25
CA GLN A 155 6.24 5.59 -18.68
C GLN A 155 4.73 5.41 -18.91
N THR A 156 4.00 4.90 -17.92
CA THR A 156 2.54 4.75 -18.01
C THR A 156 1.78 6.02 -17.62
N SER A 157 2.44 7.17 -17.66
CA SER A 157 1.84 8.50 -17.47
C SER A 157 1.14 8.68 -16.12
N GLY A 158 1.62 8.00 -15.08
CA GLY A 158 1.06 8.11 -13.74
C GLY A 158 -0.29 7.44 -13.55
N LEU A 159 -0.76 6.62 -14.48
CA LEU A 159 -1.93 5.78 -14.27
C LEU A 159 -1.57 4.56 -13.40
N ASN A 160 -1.15 4.83 -12.17
CA ASN A 160 -0.61 3.85 -11.23
C ASN A 160 -1.66 3.35 -10.22
N ALA A 161 -2.94 3.70 -10.44
CA ALA A 161 -4.02 3.24 -9.58
C ALA A 161 -4.24 1.74 -9.77
N TYR A 162 -4.03 0.97 -8.70
CA TYR A 162 -4.21 -0.47 -8.70
C TYR A 162 -3.57 -1.16 -9.92
N ALA A 163 -2.29 -0.90 -10.14
CA ALA A 163 -1.54 -1.65 -11.16
C ALA A 163 -1.76 -3.15 -10.94
N LEU A 164 -2.17 -3.87 -11.98
CA LEU A 164 -2.37 -5.31 -11.88
C LEU A 164 -1.01 -5.98 -11.73
N THR A 165 -0.83 -6.74 -10.65
CA THR A 165 0.44 -7.39 -10.32
C THR A 165 0.21 -8.88 -10.07
N PHE A 166 1.10 -9.71 -10.61
CA PHE A 166 1.06 -11.16 -10.41
C PHE A 166 2.48 -11.72 -10.33
N LEU A 167 2.76 -12.51 -9.31
CA LEU A 167 4.01 -13.27 -9.23
C LEU A 167 3.96 -14.43 -10.22
N MET A 168 4.91 -14.46 -11.15
CA MET A 168 5.02 -15.51 -12.15
C MET A 168 5.82 -16.70 -11.60
N PRO A 169 5.60 -17.93 -12.16
CA PRO A 169 6.37 -19.11 -11.75
C PRO A 169 7.89 -18.96 -11.92
N SER A 170 8.32 -18.06 -12.79
CA SER A 170 9.73 -17.69 -12.98
C SER A 170 10.34 -16.89 -11.83
N GLY A 171 9.53 -16.44 -10.86
CA GLY A 171 9.94 -15.49 -9.83
C GLY A 171 9.91 -14.03 -10.28
N ASN A 172 9.59 -13.76 -11.54
CA ASN A 172 9.39 -12.41 -12.04
C ASN A 172 8.01 -11.88 -11.66
N LEU A 173 7.88 -10.58 -11.53
CA LEU A 173 6.61 -9.92 -11.32
C LEU A 173 6.05 -9.43 -12.67
N PHE A 174 4.85 -9.87 -13.01
CA PHE A 174 4.06 -9.26 -14.07
C PHE A 174 3.40 -8.00 -13.52
N VAL A 175 3.51 -6.90 -14.24
CA VAL A 175 2.87 -5.63 -13.88
C VAL A 175 2.20 -5.03 -15.10
N GLN A 176 0.92 -4.70 -14.97
CA GLN A 176 0.17 -3.97 -15.97
C GLN A 176 -0.38 -2.68 -15.35
N ALA A 177 -0.04 -1.56 -15.96
CA ALA A 177 -0.61 -0.27 -15.63
C ALA A 177 -0.95 0.45 -16.94
N ASN A 178 -2.08 1.18 -16.98
CA ASN A 178 -2.62 1.78 -18.20
C ASN A 178 -3.12 0.75 -19.25
N THR A 179 -4.12 1.12 -20.03
CA THR A 179 -4.75 0.26 -21.04
C THR A 179 -3.95 0.09 -22.32
N SER A 180 -2.98 0.95 -22.56
CA SER A 180 -2.22 1.04 -23.84
C SER A 180 -0.82 0.44 -23.79
N THR A 181 -0.40 -0.11 -22.67
CA THR A 181 0.96 -0.61 -22.49
C THR A 181 1.05 -2.12 -22.49
N SER A 182 2.10 -2.58 -23.16
CA SER A 182 2.51 -3.96 -23.17
C SER A 182 3.05 -4.41 -21.79
N MET A 183 3.00 -5.69 -21.56
CA MET A 183 3.49 -6.35 -20.35
C MET A 183 4.99 -6.15 -20.14
N TRP A 184 5.37 -5.81 -18.92
CA TRP A 184 6.77 -5.71 -18.53
C TRP A 184 7.12 -6.77 -17.50
N HIS A 185 8.28 -7.39 -17.67
CA HIS A 185 8.86 -8.29 -16.69
C HIS A 185 9.72 -7.48 -15.71
N PHE A 186 9.35 -7.45 -14.45
CA PHE A 186 10.17 -6.91 -13.41
C PHE A 186 10.90 -8.06 -12.72
N SER A 187 12.20 -8.18 -12.95
CA SER A 187 13.02 -9.19 -12.28
C SER A 187 13.34 -8.72 -10.86
N ILE A 188 12.74 -9.36 -9.86
CA ILE A 188 13.20 -9.24 -8.49
C ILE A 188 14.30 -10.26 -8.33
N SER A 189 15.55 -9.81 -8.19
CA SER A 189 16.65 -10.68 -7.80
C SER A 189 16.41 -11.10 -6.36
N ILE A 190 15.76 -12.22 -6.15
CA ILE A 190 15.66 -12.86 -4.84
C ILE A 190 17.00 -13.55 -4.62
N SER A 191 17.87 -12.93 -3.84
CA SER A 191 19.05 -13.61 -3.31
C SER A 191 18.55 -14.64 -2.30
N TYR A 192 18.42 -15.88 -2.72
CA TYR A 192 18.25 -16.99 -1.81
C TYR A 192 19.49 -17.08 -0.95
N ASN A 193 19.38 -16.61 0.29
CA ASN A 193 20.39 -16.92 1.28
C ASN A 193 20.13 -18.38 1.71
N SER A 194 20.93 -19.29 1.18
CA SER A 194 20.85 -20.75 1.39
C SER A 194 21.17 -21.20 2.84
N SER A 195 21.13 -20.28 3.81
CA SER A 195 21.41 -20.56 5.21
C SER A 195 20.18 -20.84 6.08
N LEU A 196 18.99 -20.93 5.51
CA LEU A 196 17.80 -21.46 6.22
C LEU A 196 17.55 -22.90 5.79
N SER A 197 18.51 -23.78 6.09
CA SER A 197 18.28 -25.21 6.10
C SER A 197 17.58 -25.61 7.40
N SER A 198 16.50 -26.38 7.22
CA SER A 198 15.92 -27.30 8.19
C SER A 198 15.31 -26.76 9.47
N SER A 199 13.99 -26.60 9.47
CA SER A 199 13.10 -27.27 10.44
C SER A 199 11.63 -26.92 10.17
N PHE A 200 11.06 -27.52 9.15
CA PHE A 200 9.63 -27.79 9.13
C PHE A 200 9.45 -29.31 9.03
N VAL A 201 9.25 -29.95 10.17
CA VAL A 201 8.72 -31.29 10.29
C VAL A 201 7.47 -31.19 11.15
N GLY A 202 6.38 -31.73 10.64
CA GLY A 202 5.15 -32.04 11.36
C GLY A 202 3.99 -31.13 11.13
#